data_0036712393accc482344dd8ed70ed5d1
#
_entry.id   0036712393accc482344dd8ed70ed5d1
#
_cell.length_a   1.000
_cell.length_b   1.000
_cell.length_c   1.000
_cell.angle_alpha   90.00
_cell.angle_beta   90.00
_cell.angle_gamma   90.00
#
_symmetry.space_group_name_H-M   'P 1'
#
loop_
_entity.id
_entity.type
_entity.pdbx_description
1 polymer ?
#
loop_
_entity_poly.entity_id
_entity_poly.type
_entity_poly.pdbx_seq_one_letter_code
_entity_poly.pdbx_strand_id
1 'polypeptide(L)'
;KTNILVFFQGIAGTVPWAVFFVFLADYLAQDVGYSIQASTLVVSVIGLSAMIGGFVGGLLGNKLYNIHPKYQPLLAAVCTFLGMIPTGFLINLPKSGFADLSIVYPIILGIFSGFFITVTAPNMKAVLMNVNHPNTRGTAFALYNLADDLGRGFGPFIISFFILQFGRQMGFNIANGIWFFCGIFILFMMRTYPKDQV
;
A
#
# COMPACT_ATOMS: atom_id res chain seq x y z
N LYS A 1 11.10 -14.56 13.83
CA LYS A 1 10.81 -13.12 14.08
C LYS A 1 10.23 -12.46 12.83
N THR A 2 10.76 -12.78 11.65
CA THR A 2 10.33 -12.23 10.37
C THR A 2 8.85 -12.45 10.10
N ASN A 3 8.27 -13.64 10.39
CA ASN A 3 6.84 -13.91 10.23
C ASN A 3 5.94 -12.90 10.97
N ILE A 4 6.31 -12.54 12.20
CA ILE A 4 5.55 -11.58 13.01
C ILE A 4 5.55 -10.20 12.33
N LEU A 5 6.71 -9.75 11.83
CA LEU A 5 6.83 -8.49 11.12
C LEU A 5 6.03 -8.50 9.80
N VAL A 6 6.02 -9.64 9.08
CA VAL A 6 5.22 -9.81 7.86
C VAL A 6 3.72 -9.68 8.16
N PHE A 7 3.23 -10.22 9.28
CA PHE A 7 1.81 -10.10 9.64
C PHE A 7 1.44 -8.67 10.05
N PHE A 8 2.25 -8.02 10.89
CA PHE A 8 1.98 -6.64 11.28
C PHE A 8 2.04 -5.67 10.10
N GLN A 9 3.02 -5.83 9.19
CA GLN A 9 3.05 -5.00 7.99
C GLN A 9 1.86 -5.28 7.07
N GLY A 10 1.35 -6.52 7.01
CA GLY A 10 0.16 -6.88 6.25
C GLY A 10 -1.06 -6.08 6.72
N ILE A 11 -1.34 -6.07 8.02
CA ILE A 11 -2.42 -5.26 8.60
C ILE A 11 -2.21 -3.77 8.27
N ALA A 12 -1.02 -3.23 8.59
CA ALA A 12 -0.73 -1.81 8.37
C ALA A 12 -0.72 -1.42 6.88
N GLY A 13 -0.34 -2.33 5.99
CA GLY A 13 -0.29 -2.09 4.55
C GLY A 13 -1.67 -2.09 3.88
N THR A 14 -2.59 -2.93 4.36
CA THR A 14 -3.90 -3.12 3.72
C THR A 14 -4.97 -2.14 4.21
N VAL A 15 -4.84 -1.56 5.42
CA VAL A 15 -5.75 -0.53 5.94
C VAL A 15 -5.88 0.66 4.99
N PRO A 16 -4.80 1.37 4.60
CA PRO A 16 -4.92 2.52 3.70
C PRO A 16 -5.45 2.11 2.34
N TRP A 17 -5.00 0.96 1.83
CA TRP A 17 -5.41 0.44 0.54
C TRP A 17 -6.93 0.25 0.46
N ALA A 18 -7.53 -0.37 1.49
CA ALA A 18 -8.97 -0.57 1.56
C ALA A 18 -9.73 0.76 1.66
N VAL A 19 -9.25 1.70 2.46
CA VAL A 19 -9.83 3.04 2.61
C VAL A 19 -9.88 3.78 1.27
N PHE A 20 -8.77 3.75 0.51
CA PHE A 20 -8.72 4.41 -0.79
C PHE A 20 -9.66 3.75 -1.80
N PHE A 21 -9.72 2.43 -1.87
CA PHE A 21 -10.64 1.76 -2.78
C PHE A 21 -12.11 2.03 -2.45
N VAL A 22 -12.46 2.19 -1.17
CA VAL A 22 -13.84 2.42 -0.75
C VAL A 22 -14.25 3.88 -0.94
N PHE A 23 -13.39 4.84 -0.59
CA PHE A 23 -13.81 6.22 -0.42
C PHE A 23 -13.18 7.22 -1.40
N LEU A 24 -12.09 6.87 -2.09
CA LEU A 24 -11.31 7.84 -2.87
C LEU A 24 -12.10 8.42 -4.06
N ALA A 25 -12.86 7.58 -4.78
CA ALA A 25 -13.63 8.07 -5.92
C ALA A 25 -14.68 9.07 -5.49
N ASP A 26 -15.37 8.79 -4.38
CA ASP A 26 -16.37 9.68 -3.81
C ASP A 26 -15.76 10.98 -3.27
N TYR A 27 -14.61 10.89 -2.62
CA TYR A 27 -13.85 12.04 -2.16
C TYR A 27 -13.42 12.97 -3.31
N LEU A 28 -12.87 12.41 -4.39
CA LEU A 28 -12.46 13.18 -5.55
C LEU A 28 -13.65 13.87 -6.24
N ALA A 29 -14.82 13.21 -6.23
CA ALA A 29 -16.01 13.78 -6.82
C ALA A 29 -16.65 14.85 -5.94
N GLN A 30 -16.86 14.59 -4.65
CA GLN A 30 -17.63 15.46 -3.78
C GLN A 30 -16.81 16.57 -3.11
N ASP A 31 -15.57 16.28 -2.71
CA ASP A 31 -14.73 17.23 -1.96
C ASP A 31 -13.75 18.00 -2.86
N VAL A 32 -13.21 17.35 -3.91
CA VAL A 32 -12.26 18.00 -4.84
C VAL A 32 -12.97 18.62 -6.04
N GLY A 33 -14.12 18.06 -6.44
CA GLY A 33 -14.98 18.64 -7.48
C GLY A 33 -14.78 18.05 -8.89
N TYR A 34 -14.15 16.89 -9.03
CA TYR A 34 -14.10 16.18 -10.30
C TYR A 34 -15.45 15.52 -10.63
N SER A 35 -15.71 15.26 -11.91
CA SER A 35 -16.87 14.45 -12.29
C SER A 35 -16.72 13.01 -11.76
N ILE A 36 -17.85 12.31 -11.58
CA ILE A 36 -17.85 10.91 -11.13
C ILE A 36 -17.02 10.03 -12.07
N GLN A 37 -17.15 10.27 -13.39
CA GLN A 37 -16.37 9.51 -14.40
C GLN A 37 -14.86 9.75 -14.25
N ALA A 38 -14.46 11.02 -14.05
CA ALA A 38 -13.06 11.39 -13.86
C ALA A 38 -12.49 10.77 -12.57
N SER A 39 -13.23 10.82 -11.48
CA SER A 39 -12.84 10.25 -10.19
C SER A 39 -12.69 8.73 -10.26
N THR A 40 -13.62 8.05 -10.93
CA THR A 40 -13.56 6.61 -11.17
C THR A 40 -12.36 6.24 -12.07
N LEU A 41 -12.08 7.06 -13.10
CA LEU A 41 -10.92 6.85 -13.97
C LEU A 41 -9.61 6.91 -13.17
N VAL A 42 -9.45 7.88 -12.27
CA VAL A 42 -8.25 7.97 -11.41
C VAL A 42 -8.07 6.71 -10.58
N VAL A 43 -9.13 6.24 -9.91
CA VAL A 43 -9.06 5.00 -9.10
C VAL A 43 -8.76 3.78 -9.97
N SER A 44 -9.34 3.69 -11.17
CA SER A 44 -9.06 2.59 -12.11
C SER A 44 -7.60 2.60 -12.57
N VAL A 45 -7.03 3.77 -12.83
CA VAL A 45 -5.61 3.92 -13.19
C VAL A 45 -4.69 3.52 -12.04
N ILE A 46 -5.05 3.85 -10.79
CA ILE A 46 -4.34 3.36 -9.61
C ILE A 46 -4.33 1.81 -9.61
N GLY A 47 -5.47 1.18 -9.84
CA GLY A 47 -5.58 -0.28 -9.89
C GLY A 47 -4.73 -0.92 -11.01
N LEU A 48 -4.75 -0.34 -12.21
CA LEU A 48 -3.95 -0.83 -13.34
C LEU A 48 -2.45 -0.66 -13.10
N SER A 49 -2.02 0.50 -12.59
CA SER A 49 -0.62 0.74 -12.26
C SER A 49 -0.14 -0.15 -11.11
N ALA A 50 -1.02 -0.49 -10.18
CA ALA A 50 -0.78 -1.44 -9.11
C ALA A 50 -0.45 -2.84 -9.64
N MET A 51 -1.17 -3.31 -10.67
CA MET A 51 -0.86 -4.60 -11.30
C MET A 51 0.55 -4.61 -11.91
N ILE A 52 0.91 -3.53 -12.61
CA ILE A 52 2.24 -3.38 -13.22
C ILE A 52 3.31 -3.29 -12.12
N GLY A 53 3.07 -2.50 -11.07
CA GLY A 53 3.97 -2.36 -9.92
C GLY A 53 4.21 -3.68 -9.19
N GLY A 54 3.17 -4.48 -9.00
CA GLY A 54 3.29 -5.82 -8.41
C GLY A 54 4.13 -6.76 -9.27
N PHE A 55 3.91 -6.78 -10.58
CA PHE A 55 4.68 -7.61 -11.51
C PHE A 55 6.16 -7.19 -11.55
N VAL A 56 6.43 -5.92 -11.79
CA VAL A 56 7.81 -5.38 -11.82
C VAL A 56 8.49 -5.54 -10.47
N GLY A 57 7.76 -5.29 -9.38
CA GLY A 57 8.23 -5.45 -8.01
C GLY A 57 8.65 -6.87 -7.67
N GLY A 58 7.90 -7.86 -8.14
CA GLY A 58 8.27 -9.28 -8.00
C GLY A 58 9.56 -9.64 -8.75
N LEU A 59 9.70 -9.17 -9.99
CA LEU A 59 10.91 -9.39 -10.80
C LEU A 59 12.14 -8.73 -10.19
N LEU A 60 12.02 -7.46 -9.78
CA LEU A 60 13.11 -6.71 -9.15
C LEU A 60 13.48 -7.31 -7.78
N GLY A 61 12.48 -7.69 -6.99
CA GLY A 61 12.71 -8.32 -5.69
C GLY A 61 13.48 -9.64 -5.80
N ASN A 62 13.14 -10.47 -6.78
CA ASN A 62 13.87 -11.71 -7.05
C ASN A 62 15.32 -11.45 -7.49
N LYS A 63 15.55 -10.47 -8.36
CA LYS A 63 16.91 -10.08 -8.75
C LYS A 63 17.73 -9.60 -7.56
N LEU A 64 17.15 -8.75 -6.72
CA LEU A 64 17.83 -8.21 -5.54
C LEU A 64 18.06 -9.27 -4.46
N TYR A 65 17.15 -10.21 -4.30
CA TYR A 65 17.31 -11.36 -3.42
C TYR A 65 18.53 -12.19 -3.79
N ASN A 66 18.77 -12.43 -5.09
CA ASN A 66 19.92 -13.18 -5.58
C ASN A 66 21.27 -12.47 -5.30
N ILE A 67 21.27 -11.16 -5.08
CA ILE A 67 22.48 -10.43 -4.66
C ILE A 67 22.65 -10.57 -3.14
N HIS A 68 21.63 -10.23 -2.37
CA HIS A 68 21.60 -10.42 -0.92
C HIS A 68 20.15 -10.39 -0.40
N PRO A 69 19.74 -11.35 0.46
CA PRO A 69 18.36 -11.43 0.96
C PRO A 69 17.80 -10.13 1.54
N LYS A 70 18.61 -9.35 2.26
CA LYS A 70 18.18 -8.07 2.86
C LYS A 70 17.68 -7.03 1.85
N TYR A 71 18.07 -7.13 0.58
CA TYR A 71 17.67 -6.14 -0.43
C TYR A 71 16.22 -6.28 -0.88
N GLN A 72 15.62 -7.45 -0.70
CA GLN A 72 14.22 -7.67 -1.02
C GLN A 72 13.28 -6.87 -0.09
N PRO A 73 13.37 -6.96 1.26
CA PRO A 73 12.61 -6.08 2.12
C PRO A 73 13.02 -4.60 1.99
N LEU A 74 14.29 -4.30 1.68
CA LEU A 74 14.70 -2.91 1.43
C LEU A 74 13.95 -2.30 0.25
N LEU A 75 13.87 -3.02 -0.89
CA LEU A 75 13.09 -2.59 -2.04
C LEU A 75 11.64 -2.31 -1.66
N ALA A 76 11.01 -3.23 -0.94
CA ALA A 76 9.63 -3.10 -0.51
C ALA A 76 9.41 -1.87 0.39
N ALA A 77 10.30 -1.65 1.38
CA ALA A 77 10.21 -0.48 2.26
C ALA A 77 10.39 0.84 1.51
N VAL A 78 11.41 0.94 0.65
CA VAL A 78 11.67 2.14 -0.15
C VAL A 78 10.47 2.45 -1.06
N CYS A 79 9.93 1.44 -1.74
CA CYS A 79 8.76 1.62 -2.58
C CYS A 79 7.51 2.01 -1.78
N THR A 80 7.32 1.47 -0.57
CA THR A 80 6.22 1.90 0.30
C THR A 80 6.33 3.39 0.64
N PHE A 81 7.50 3.88 1.05
CA PHE A 81 7.69 5.30 1.34
C PHE A 81 7.56 6.18 0.09
N LEU A 82 8.11 5.75 -1.05
CA LEU A 82 7.96 6.48 -2.31
C LEU A 82 6.50 6.57 -2.77
N GLY A 83 5.69 5.54 -2.54
CA GLY A 83 4.27 5.55 -2.90
C GLY A 83 3.41 6.43 -2.01
N MET A 84 3.81 6.62 -0.73
CA MET A 84 3.11 7.54 0.19
C MET A 84 3.12 9.00 -0.29
N ILE A 85 4.19 9.42 -0.95
CA ILE A 85 4.37 10.81 -1.40
C ILE A 85 3.31 11.20 -2.43
N PRO A 86 3.20 10.54 -3.60
CA PRO A 86 2.16 10.88 -4.58
C PRO A 86 0.74 10.67 -4.03
N THR A 87 0.55 9.69 -3.14
CA THR A 87 -0.74 9.51 -2.46
C THR A 87 -1.07 10.72 -1.58
N GLY A 88 -0.10 11.22 -0.82
CA GLY A 88 -0.27 12.43 0.00
C GLY A 88 -0.64 13.64 -0.85
N PHE A 89 0.01 13.85 -2.00
CA PHE A 89 -0.37 14.91 -2.93
C PHE A 89 -1.77 14.71 -3.50
N LEU A 90 -2.15 13.48 -3.84
CA LEU A 90 -3.48 13.15 -4.35
C LEU A 90 -4.60 13.46 -3.33
N ILE A 91 -4.37 13.17 -2.05
CA ILE A 91 -5.31 13.47 -0.96
C ILE A 91 -5.42 14.99 -0.73
N ASN A 92 -4.33 15.72 -0.87
CA ASN A 92 -4.25 17.13 -0.55
C ASN A 92 -4.42 18.02 -1.79
N LEU A 93 -5.12 17.55 -2.80
CA LEU A 93 -5.52 18.37 -3.94
C LEU A 93 -6.34 19.57 -3.48
N PRO A 94 -6.17 20.77 -4.09
CA PRO A 94 -6.96 21.94 -3.73
C PRO A 94 -8.44 21.68 -4.00
N LYS A 95 -9.28 22.04 -3.02
CA LYS A 95 -10.74 21.89 -3.10
C LYS A 95 -11.32 22.98 -3.99
N SER A 96 -12.35 22.65 -4.73
CA SER A 96 -13.23 23.48 -5.57
C SER A 96 -12.83 24.95 -5.79
N GLY A 97 -12.49 25.30 -6.99
CA GLY A 97 -12.06 26.61 -7.46
C GLY A 97 -10.92 26.52 -8.48
N PHE A 98 -10.21 25.41 -8.49
CA PHE A 98 -9.27 25.04 -9.54
C PHE A 98 -9.91 24.00 -10.48
N ALA A 99 -11.11 24.32 -11.00
CA ALA A 99 -11.74 23.57 -12.10
C ALA A 99 -10.81 23.47 -13.33
N ASP A 100 -9.70 24.20 -13.34
CA ASP A 100 -8.65 24.21 -14.35
C ASP A 100 -7.52 23.21 -14.08
N LEU A 101 -7.47 22.52 -12.91
CA LEU A 101 -6.50 21.45 -12.73
C LEU A 101 -6.88 20.27 -13.62
N SER A 102 -6.17 20.16 -14.72
CA SER A 102 -6.29 19.04 -15.66
C SER A 102 -6.34 17.73 -14.89
N ILE A 103 -7.28 16.84 -15.24
CA ILE A 103 -7.36 15.46 -14.73
C ILE A 103 -6.04 14.68 -14.86
N VAL A 104 -5.14 15.15 -15.72
CA VAL A 104 -3.81 14.56 -15.94
C VAL A 104 -3.00 14.53 -14.64
N TYR A 105 -3.13 15.56 -13.78
CA TYR A 105 -2.36 15.61 -12.53
C TYR A 105 -2.72 14.50 -11.54
N PRO A 106 -3.99 14.28 -11.13
CA PRO A 106 -4.35 13.16 -10.28
C PRO A 106 -4.12 11.79 -10.95
N ILE A 107 -4.19 11.68 -12.27
CA ILE A 107 -3.84 10.45 -12.99
C ILE A 107 -2.37 10.13 -12.80
N ILE A 108 -1.46 11.09 -13.02
CA ILE A 108 -0.01 10.89 -12.83
C ILE A 108 0.28 10.48 -11.38
N LEU A 109 -0.29 11.19 -10.41
CA LEU A 109 -0.12 10.84 -8.99
C LEU A 109 -0.64 9.43 -8.69
N GLY A 110 -1.78 9.06 -9.26
CA GLY A 110 -2.37 7.73 -9.14
C GLY A 110 -1.48 6.63 -9.73
N ILE A 111 -0.86 6.86 -10.89
CA ILE A 111 0.08 5.93 -11.51
C ILE A 111 1.26 5.65 -10.58
N PHE A 112 1.93 6.70 -10.08
CA PHE A 112 3.08 6.53 -9.19
C PHE A 112 2.69 5.91 -7.85
N SER A 113 1.56 6.33 -7.27
CA SER A 113 1.03 5.75 -6.03
C SER A 113 0.78 4.25 -6.17
N GLY A 114 -0.06 3.86 -7.12
CA GLY A 114 -0.42 2.46 -7.36
C GLY A 114 0.81 1.59 -7.66
N PHE A 115 1.69 2.08 -8.54
CA PHE A 115 2.92 1.37 -8.91
C PHE A 115 3.82 1.08 -7.70
N PHE A 116 4.20 2.11 -6.95
CA PHE A 116 5.18 1.94 -5.89
C PHE A 116 4.64 1.13 -4.69
N ILE A 117 3.40 1.39 -4.26
CA ILE A 117 2.86 0.73 -3.07
C ILE A 117 2.72 -0.78 -3.27
N THR A 118 2.36 -1.22 -4.47
CA THR A 118 2.12 -2.65 -4.74
C THR A 118 3.36 -3.49 -4.97
N VAL A 119 4.54 -2.87 -5.16
CA VAL A 119 5.84 -3.58 -5.14
C VAL A 119 6.01 -4.40 -3.87
N THR A 120 5.44 -3.97 -2.76
CA THR A 120 5.56 -4.61 -1.44
C THR A 120 4.96 -6.01 -1.41
N ALA A 121 3.75 -6.20 -1.94
CA ALA A 121 2.99 -7.44 -1.77
C ALA A 121 3.70 -8.72 -2.28
N PRO A 122 4.21 -8.80 -3.52
CA PRO A 122 4.92 -9.99 -4.00
C PRO A 122 6.21 -10.25 -3.22
N ASN A 123 6.89 -9.20 -2.77
CA ASN A 123 8.12 -9.32 -2.00
C ASN A 123 7.87 -9.89 -0.61
N MET A 124 6.81 -9.48 0.07
CA MET A 124 6.44 -10.02 1.37
C MET A 124 6.00 -11.48 1.29
N LYS A 125 5.29 -11.87 0.23
CA LYS A 125 4.96 -13.27 -0.03
C LYS A 125 6.22 -14.11 -0.26
N ALA A 126 7.19 -13.62 -0.99
CA ALA A 126 8.47 -14.32 -1.20
C ALA A 126 9.28 -14.41 0.10
N VAL A 127 9.35 -13.35 0.90
CA VAL A 127 9.96 -13.38 2.24
C VAL A 127 9.30 -14.47 3.10
N LEU A 128 7.97 -14.51 3.12
CA LEU A 128 7.22 -15.52 3.89
C LEU A 128 7.54 -16.95 3.45
N MET A 129 7.66 -17.18 2.14
CA MET A 129 8.05 -18.49 1.61
C MET A 129 9.45 -18.92 2.05
N ASN A 130 10.40 -17.97 2.09
CA ASN A 130 11.80 -18.27 2.36
C ASN A 130 12.13 -18.44 3.85
N VAL A 131 11.25 -18.01 4.75
CA VAL A 131 11.43 -18.18 6.21
C VAL A 131 10.57 -19.30 6.79
N ASN A 132 9.86 -20.05 5.96
CA ASN A 132 9.00 -21.15 6.40
C ASN A 132 9.32 -22.44 5.63
N HIS A 133 9.41 -23.55 6.35
CA HIS A 133 9.56 -24.87 5.74
C HIS A 133 8.41 -25.18 4.77
N PRO A 134 8.69 -25.92 3.68
CA PRO A 134 7.66 -26.27 2.69
C PRO A 134 6.36 -26.81 3.31
N ASN A 135 6.46 -27.63 4.35
CA ASN A 135 5.31 -28.24 5.02
C ASN A 135 4.47 -27.25 5.84
N THR A 136 5.00 -26.07 6.19
CA THR A 136 4.30 -25.05 7.00
C THR A 136 3.90 -23.82 6.20
N ARG A 137 4.31 -23.73 4.93
CA ARG A 137 4.02 -22.57 4.07
C ARG A 137 2.52 -22.30 3.94
N GLY A 138 1.71 -23.34 3.79
CA GLY A 138 0.25 -23.19 3.70
C GLY A 138 -0.35 -22.47 4.90
N THR A 139 0.04 -22.88 6.12
CA THR A 139 -0.40 -22.25 7.37
C THR A 139 0.12 -20.80 7.47
N ALA A 140 1.38 -20.55 7.10
CA ALA A 140 1.95 -19.21 7.12
C ALA A 140 1.21 -18.26 6.15
N PHE A 141 0.87 -18.74 4.94
CA PHE A 141 0.06 -17.97 3.99
C PHE A 141 -1.37 -17.73 4.47
N ALA A 142 -1.99 -18.72 5.12
CA ALA A 142 -3.34 -18.55 5.70
C ALA A 142 -3.33 -17.44 6.78
N LEU A 143 -2.34 -17.44 7.66
CA LEU A 143 -2.17 -16.38 8.68
C LEU A 143 -1.85 -15.01 8.05
N TYR A 144 -1.05 -14.99 6.99
CA TYR A 144 -0.77 -13.76 6.25
C TYR A 144 -2.02 -13.18 5.61
N ASN A 145 -2.81 -14.01 4.92
CA ASN A 145 -4.07 -13.57 4.34
C ASN A 145 -5.06 -13.09 5.41
N LEU A 146 -5.14 -13.77 6.54
CA LEU A 146 -5.96 -13.34 7.68
C LEU A 146 -5.52 -11.95 8.18
N ALA A 147 -4.21 -11.70 8.30
CA ALA A 147 -3.69 -10.38 8.69
C ALA A 147 -4.04 -9.30 7.66
N ASP A 148 -3.89 -9.59 6.38
CA ASP A 148 -4.28 -8.71 5.28
C ASP A 148 -5.79 -8.39 5.31
N ASP A 149 -6.62 -9.41 5.52
CA ASP A 149 -8.08 -9.28 5.55
C ASP A 149 -8.57 -8.54 6.80
N LEU A 150 -7.89 -8.68 7.94
CA LEU A 150 -8.14 -7.84 9.12
C LEU A 150 -7.90 -6.36 8.81
N GLY A 151 -6.79 -6.04 8.15
CA GLY A 151 -6.51 -4.67 7.73
C GLY A 151 -7.55 -4.13 6.74
N ARG A 152 -7.95 -4.94 5.76
CA ARG A 152 -8.97 -4.56 4.77
C ARG A 152 -10.35 -4.39 5.38
N GLY A 153 -10.76 -5.29 6.27
CA GLY A 153 -12.10 -5.27 6.87
C GLY A 153 -12.24 -4.16 7.91
N PHE A 154 -11.29 -4.04 8.83
CA PHE A 154 -11.36 -3.04 9.90
C PHE A 154 -10.84 -1.66 9.47
N GLY A 155 -10.01 -1.56 8.43
CA GLY A 155 -9.44 -0.30 7.97
C GLY A 155 -10.48 0.78 7.70
N PRO A 156 -11.42 0.57 6.77
CA PRO A 156 -12.47 1.54 6.48
C PRO A 156 -13.33 1.88 7.71
N PHE A 157 -13.61 0.91 8.57
CA PHE A 157 -14.37 1.13 9.81
C PHE A 157 -13.63 2.07 10.76
N ILE A 158 -12.36 1.81 11.04
CA ILE A 158 -11.54 2.64 11.94
C ILE A 158 -11.37 4.06 11.35
N ILE A 159 -11.06 4.14 10.06
CA ILE A 159 -10.83 5.44 9.41
C ILE A 159 -12.13 6.24 9.27
N SER A 160 -13.28 5.61 9.11
CA SER A 160 -14.57 6.31 9.09
C SER A 160 -14.83 7.08 10.39
N PHE A 161 -14.38 6.57 11.54
CA PHE A 161 -14.43 7.30 12.80
C PHE A 161 -13.63 8.61 12.75
N PHE A 162 -12.42 8.56 12.20
CA PHE A 162 -11.60 9.77 12.02
C PHE A 162 -12.20 10.71 10.96
N ILE A 163 -12.81 10.18 9.92
CA ILE A 163 -13.53 10.97 8.90
C ILE A 163 -14.67 11.76 9.54
N LEU A 164 -15.45 11.14 10.43
CA LEU A 164 -16.55 11.78 11.14
C LEU A 164 -16.08 12.89 12.08
N GLN A 165 -14.93 12.72 12.73
CA GLN A 165 -14.39 13.67 13.70
C GLN A 165 -13.63 14.83 13.05
N PHE A 166 -12.82 14.55 12.03
CA PHE A 166 -11.84 15.49 11.47
C PHE A 166 -12.04 15.79 9.97
N GLY A 167 -13.06 15.20 9.36
CA GLY A 167 -13.31 15.30 7.92
C GLY A 167 -12.51 14.32 7.07
N ARG A 168 -12.96 14.15 5.81
CA ARG A 168 -12.44 13.12 4.89
C ARG A 168 -10.95 13.28 4.58
N GLN A 169 -10.50 14.50 4.32
CA GLN A 169 -9.10 14.78 3.98
C GLN A 169 -8.16 14.34 5.11
N MET A 170 -8.49 14.66 6.36
CA MET A 170 -7.68 14.26 7.50
C MET A 170 -7.73 12.75 7.73
N GLY A 171 -8.91 12.12 7.59
CA GLY A 171 -9.05 10.66 7.65
C GLY A 171 -8.15 9.95 6.63
N PHE A 172 -8.09 10.44 5.39
CA PHE A 172 -7.19 9.90 4.36
C PHE A 172 -5.71 10.14 4.67
N ASN A 173 -5.35 11.30 5.21
CA ASN A 173 -3.97 11.56 5.62
C ASN A 173 -3.54 10.64 6.76
N ILE A 174 -4.42 10.36 7.73
CA ILE A 174 -4.17 9.37 8.79
C ILE A 174 -4.00 7.97 8.18
N ALA A 175 -4.88 7.57 7.24
CA ALA A 175 -4.73 6.30 6.54
C ALA A 175 -3.39 6.21 5.79
N ASN A 176 -3.02 7.24 5.02
CA ASN A 176 -1.73 7.30 4.35
C ASN A 176 -0.55 7.19 5.33
N GLY A 177 -0.66 7.83 6.51
CA GLY A 177 0.32 7.74 7.58
C GLY A 177 0.52 6.32 8.14
N ILE A 178 -0.48 5.45 8.06
CA ILE A 178 -0.34 4.04 8.49
C ILE A 178 0.68 3.29 7.61
N TRP A 179 0.82 3.62 6.32
CA TRP A 179 1.88 3.05 5.48
C TRP A 179 3.30 3.36 5.98
N PHE A 180 3.49 4.45 6.72
CA PHE A 180 4.77 4.73 7.37
C PHE A 180 5.15 3.62 8.37
N PHE A 181 4.21 3.16 9.18
CA PHE A 181 4.45 2.04 10.09
C PHE A 181 4.67 0.73 9.33
N CYS A 182 3.93 0.50 8.23
CA CYS A 182 4.17 -0.62 7.33
C CYS A 182 5.62 -0.61 6.83
N GLY A 183 6.10 0.51 6.31
CA GLY A 183 7.49 0.68 5.86
C GLY A 183 8.52 0.42 6.96
N ILE A 184 8.26 0.87 8.20
CA ILE A 184 9.12 0.61 9.36
C ILE A 184 9.20 -0.88 9.68
N PHE A 185 8.07 -1.60 9.72
CA PHE A 185 8.09 -3.05 9.96
C PHE A 185 8.89 -3.78 8.89
N ILE A 186 8.78 -3.36 7.63
CA ILE A 186 9.55 -3.92 6.53
C ILE A 186 11.05 -3.62 6.68
N LEU A 187 11.43 -2.42 7.11
CA LEU A 187 12.84 -2.09 7.39
C LEU A 187 13.43 -2.97 8.50
N PHE A 188 12.67 -3.27 9.54
CA PHE A 188 13.13 -4.19 10.58
C PHE A 188 13.38 -5.61 10.04
N MET A 189 12.65 -6.04 8.99
CA MET A 189 12.88 -7.32 8.33
C MET A 189 14.26 -7.42 7.69
N MET A 190 14.91 -6.32 7.29
CA MET A 190 16.28 -6.35 6.77
C MET A 190 17.28 -7.00 7.74
N ARG A 191 17.01 -6.92 9.06
CA ARG A 191 17.86 -7.50 10.10
C ARG A 191 17.47 -8.93 10.47
N THR A 192 16.20 -9.28 10.36
CA THR A 192 15.70 -10.59 10.80
C THR A 192 15.64 -11.60 9.66
N TYR A 193 15.27 -11.16 8.46
CA TYR A 193 15.07 -12.02 7.30
C TYR A 193 16.30 -12.86 6.93
N PRO A 194 17.52 -12.31 6.82
CA PRO A 194 18.69 -13.14 6.49
C PRO A 194 19.03 -14.20 7.54
N LYS A 195 18.56 -14.03 8.78
CA LYS A 195 18.81 -14.95 9.90
C LYS A 195 17.73 -16.02 10.05
N ASP A 196 16.53 -15.74 9.58
CA ASP A 196 15.35 -16.58 9.74
C ASP A 196 15.10 -17.45 8.48
N GLN A 197 15.96 -17.37 7.44
CA GLN A 197 15.84 -18.18 6.22
C GLN A 197 16.05 -19.68 6.53
N VAL A 198 15.29 -20.52 5.81
CA VAL A 198 15.27 -21.99 5.95
C VAL A 198 15.74 -22.64 4.67
#